data_6fc2e3477d311e40271a032d7fbe86b9
#
_entry.id   6fc2e3477d311e40271a032d7fbe86b9
#
_cell.length_a   1.000
_cell.length_b   1.000
_cell.length_c   1.000
_cell.angle_alpha   90.00
_cell.angle_beta   90.00
_cell.angle_gamma   90.00
#
_symmetry.space_group_name_H-M   'P 1'
#
loop_
_entity.id
_entity.type
_entity.pdbx_description
1 polymer ?
#
loop_
_entity_poly.entity_id
_entity_poly.type
_entity_poly.pdbx_seq_one_letter_code
_entity_poly.pdbx_strand_id
1 'polypeptide(L)'
;MLRIFRIIILMLIPFSCFSQKGLTTVGIQVKPIFPFSFLGTGKITNDKDGVHFETILKSGFSGGLIIRHNFTDLIAFESGINYVKRKYSLSISDGDFTGNSSFRIISYEIPAMLMIYSQLGEKIYINGSMGPTLDMFASDIQTSDYYFNQVSFRRKIFQPAIAANVGCEYRTENSGTIYLGASYQRPFSPIYDSVIGYFRNNKEVVVSNPLSGSYLTIDLRYFFPVVKTKITAD
;
A
#
# COMPACT_ATOMS: atom_id res chain seq x y z
N MET A 1 -29.19 19.31 -9.92
CA MET A 1 -29.16 18.57 -8.65
C MET A 1 -30.03 17.30 -8.65
N LEU A 2 -31.30 17.35 -9.06
CA LEU A 2 -32.22 16.19 -9.02
C LEU A 2 -31.77 14.98 -9.88
N ARG A 3 -31.10 15.21 -11.03
CA ARG A 3 -30.59 14.14 -11.91
C ARG A 3 -29.40 13.39 -11.31
N ILE A 4 -28.49 14.09 -10.63
CA ILE A 4 -27.33 13.48 -9.96
C ILE A 4 -27.80 12.65 -8.75
N PHE A 5 -28.78 13.12 -8.01
CA PHE A 5 -29.37 12.38 -6.88
C PHE A 5 -30.07 11.09 -7.33
N ARG A 6 -30.73 11.08 -8.48
CA ARG A 6 -31.33 9.87 -9.08
C ARG A 6 -30.28 8.84 -9.54
N ILE A 7 -29.13 9.30 -10.07
CA ILE A 7 -28.03 8.42 -10.48
C ILE A 7 -27.37 7.77 -9.24
N ILE A 8 -27.18 8.52 -8.17
CA ILE A 8 -26.64 8.01 -6.90
C ILE A 8 -27.58 6.98 -6.27
N ILE A 9 -28.90 7.23 -6.28
CA ILE A 9 -29.90 6.26 -5.80
C ILE A 9 -29.91 5.01 -6.69
N LEU A 10 -29.79 5.13 -8.01
CA LEU A 10 -29.76 4.00 -8.94
C LEU A 10 -28.49 3.15 -8.75
N MET A 11 -27.36 3.73 -8.36
CA MET A 11 -26.13 3.01 -8.00
C MET A 11 -26.19 2.31 -6.64
N LEU A 12 -27.05 2.73 -5.73
CA LEU A 12 -27.21 2.13 -4.40
C LEU A 12 -28.16 0.92 -4.40
N ILE A 13 -29.06 0.80 -5.39
CA ILE A 13 -30.04 -0.29 -5.48
C ILE A 13 -29.42 -1.69 -5.67
N PRO A 14 -28.32 -1.91 -6.44
CA PRO A 14 -27.76 -3.26 -6.58
C PRO A 14 -27.08 -3.77 -5.31
N PHE A 15 -26.71 -2.93 -4.35
CA PHE A 15 -26.11 -3.39 -3.08
C PHE A 15 -27.09 -4.09 -2.16
N SER A 16 -28.38 -3.86 -2.29
CA SER A 16 -29.42 -4.46 -1.44
C SER A 16 -29.79 -5.89 -1.85
N CYS A 17 -29.51 -6.30 -3.09
CA CYS A 17 -29.89 -7.62 -3.62
C CYS A 17 -28.90 -8.77 -3.30
N PHE A 18 -27.70 -8.47 -2.79
CA PHE A 18 -26.66 -9.48 -2.52
C PHE A 18 -26.64 -9.94 -1.05
N SER A 19 -27.65 -9.60 -0.24
CA SER A 19 -27.69 -9.87 1.21
C SER A 19 -27.94 -11.33 1.60
N GLN A 20 -27.96 -12.30 0.70
CA GLN A 20 -28.28 -13.69 1.07
C GLN A 20 -27.15 -14.64 0.66
N LYS A 21 -26.34 -15.05 1.62
CA LYS A 21 -25.33 -16.13 1.67
C LYS A 21 -23.86 -15.75 1.62
N GLY A 22 -23.48 -14.48 1.67
CA GLY A 22 -22.07 -14.13 1.73
C GLY A 22 -21.44 -14.37 3.12
N LEU A 23 -20.41 -15.19 3.20
CA LEU A 23 -19.63 -15.34 4.41
C LEU A 23 -18.66 -14.15 4.54
N THR A 24 -18.79 -13.40 5.64
CA THR A 24 -17.85 -12.34 5.98
C THR A 24 -16.81 -12.85 6.96
N THR A 25 -15.55 -12.69 6.64
CA THR A 25 -14.41 -13.05 7.48
C THR A 25 -13.59 -11.81 7.80
N VAL A 26 -13.03 -11.78 9.00
CA VAL A 26 -12.12 -10.74 9.47
C VAL A 26 -10.76 -11.38 9.70
N GLY A 27 -9.70 -10.63 9.44
CA GLY A 27 -8.34 -11.11 9.62
C GLY A 27 -7.36 -10.00 9.93
N ILE A 28 -6.13 -10.42 10.14
CA ILE A 28 -4.98 -9.55 10.30
C ILE A 28 -3.97 -9.82 9.18
N GLN A 29 -3.18 -8.82 8.85
CA GLN A 29 -2.15 -8.95 7.82
C GLN A 29 -0.86 -8.24 8.19
N VAL A 30 0.25 -8.84 7.73
CA VAL A 30 1.61 -8.32 7.86
C VAL A 30 2.26 -8.41 6.48
N LYS A 31 2.80 -7.29 6.01
CA LYS A 31 3.33 -7.16 4.66
C LYS A 31 4.68 -6.42 4.70
N PRO A 32 5.81 -7.12 4.80
CA PRO A 32 7.11 -6.50 4.58
C PRO A 32 7.19 -5.91 3.16
N ILE A 33 7.70 -4.67 3.08
CA ILE A 33 7.88 -3.93 1.83
C ILE A 33 9.32 -4.17 1.33
N PHE A 34 9.43 -4.51 0.06
CA PHE A 34 10.71 -4.70 -0.61
C PHE A 34 10.90 -3.68 -1.72
N PRO A 35 12.11 -3.09 -1.86
CA PRO A 35 12.46 -2.30 -3.02
C PRO A 35 12.63 -3.22 -4.24
N PHE A 36 11.98 -2.87 -5.34
CA PHE A 36 12.12 -3.62 -6.59
C PHE A 36 12.25 -2.65 -7.76
N SER A 37 13.48 -2.41 -8.19
CA SER A 37 13.81 -1.35 -9.16
C SER A 37 13.05 -1.45 -10.48
N PHE A 38 12.74 -2.67 -10.92
CA PHE A 38 12.02 -2.93 -12.18
C PHE A 38 10.58 -2.40 -12.21
N LEU A 39 9.91 -2.31 -11.05
CA LEU A 39 8.50 -1.89 -10.94
C LEU A 39 8.32 -0.40 -10.59
N GLY A 40 9.30 0.45 -10.86
CA GLY A 40 9.22 1.89 -10.60
C GLY A 40 9.29 2.25 -9.11
N THR A 41 9.73 1.31 -8.26
CA THR A 41 10.02 1.56 -6.84
C THR A 41 11.49 1.96 -6.65
N GLY A 42 12.13 2.32 -7.75
CA GLY A 42 13.57 2.37 -7.85
C GLY A 42 14.20 3.63 -7.29
N LYS A 43 15.45 3.70 -7.60
CA LYS A 43 16.39 4.77 -7.37
C LYS A 43 15.98 6.01 -8.17
N ILE A 44 15.93 7.14 -7.51
CA ILE A 44 15.80 8.47 -8.12
C ILE A 44 17.16 9.13 -8.01
N THR A 45 17.74 9.52 -9.14
CA THR A 45 19.02 10.21 -9.20
C THR A 45 18.86 11.59 -9.79
N ASN A 46 19.61 12.55 -9.28
CA ASN A 46 19.66 13.92 -9.79
C ASN A 46 21.09 14.45 -9.69
N ASP A 47 21.61 14.92 -10.81
CA ASP A 47 22.95 15.54 -10.88
C ASP A 47 22.78 17.04 -11.11
N LYS A 48 23.31 17.85 -10.19
CA LYS A 48 23.24 19.29 -10.32
C LYS A 48 24.51 19.93 -9.76
N ASP A 49 25.10 20.82 -10.52
CA ASP A 49 26.30 21.58 -10.15
C ASP A 49 27.48 20.69 -9.66
N GLY A 50 27.63 19.48 -10.26
CA GLY A 50 28.64 18.50 -9.89
C GLY A 50 28.35 17.74 -8.59
N VAL A 51 27.14 17.89 -7.99
CA VAL A 51 26.67 17.14 -6.85
C VAL A 51 25.70 16.07 -7.32
N HIS A 52 25.95 14.82 -6.89
CA HIS A 52 25.10 13.68 -7.18
C HIS A 52 24.17 13.40 -6.01
N PHE A 53 22.86 13.40 -6.28
CA PHE A 53 21.82 13.09 -5.30
C PHE A 53 21.16 11.77 -5.67
N GLU A 54 21.03 10.89 -4.70
CA GLU A 54 20.40 9.59 -4.86
C GLU A 54 19.37 9.36 -3.76
N THR A 55 18.13 9.08 -4.14
CA THR A 55 17.05 8.70 -3.19
C THR A 55 16.54 7.32 -3.56
N ILE A 56 16.56 6.40 -2.61
CA ILE A 56 16.17 4.99 -2.80
C ILE A 56 15.14 4.59 -1.76
N LEU A 57 14.05 3.92 -2.21
CA LEU A 57 13.18 3.17 -1.29
C LEU A 57 13.97 1.99 -0.74
N LYS A 58 14.06 1.90 0.57
CA LYS A 58 14.60 0.76 1.30
C LYS A 58 13.47 -0.19 1.74
N SER A 59 13.77 -1.13 2.64
CA SER A 59 12.74 -1.96 3.26
C SER A 59 11.72 -1.11 4.02
N GLY A 60 10.50 -1.59 4.08
CA GLY A 60 9.42 -0.98 4.83
C GLY A 60 8.51 -2.06 5.41
N PHE A 61 7.38 -1.63 5.91
CA PHE A 61 6.41 -2.49 6.55
C PHE A 61 5.00 -1.96 6.33
N SER A 62 4.07 -2.86 6.04
CA SER A 62 2.63 -2.60 6.09
C SER A 62 1.97 -3.66 6.95
N GLY A 63 0.93 -3.29 7.67
CA GLY A 63 0.15 -4.24 8.49
C GLY A 63 -1.14 -3.62 8.94
N GLY A 64 -2.14 -4.46 9.17
CA GLY A 64 -3.46 -3.97 9.55
C GLY A 64 -4.53 -5.03 9.63
N LEU A 65 -5.77 -4.55 9.62
CA LEU A 65 -6.97 -5.37 9.64
C LEU A 65 -7.50 -5.53 8.21
N ILE A 66 -8.06 -6.70 7.94
CA ILE A 66 -8.65 -7.04 6.66
C ILE A 66 -10.03 -7.65 6.88
N ILE A 67 -10.98 -7.26 6.06
CA ILE A 67 -12.34 -7.78 6.02
C ILE A 67 -12.57 -8.30 4.61
N ARG A 68 -13.06 -9.53 4.51
CA ARG A 68 -13.39 -10.20 3.27
C ARG A 68 -14.85 -10.61 3.28
N HIS A 69 -15.55 -10.31 2.23
CA HIS A 69 -16.91 -10.74 1.97
C HIS A 69 -16.95 -11.62 0.71
N ASN A 70 -17.31 -12.88 0.87
CA ASN A 70 -17.45 -13.81 -0.25
C ASN A 70 -18.86 -13.66 -0.84
N PHE A 71 -18.97 -13.22 -2.08
CA PHE A 71 -20.24 -13.19 -2.81
C PHE A 71 -20.62 -14.58 -3.33
N THR A 72 -19.60 -15.30 -3.80
CA THR A 72 -19.73 -16.67 -4.32
C THR A 72 -18.50 -17.49 -3.86
N ASP A 73 -18.45 -18.77 -4.22
CA ASP A 73 -17.28 -19.62 -3.98
C ASP A 73 -16.05 -19.17 -4.80
N LEU A 74 -16.26 -18.39 -5.86
CA LEU A 74 -15.21 -17.93 -6.78
C LEU A 74 -14.87 -16.45 -6.64
N ILE A 75 -15.78 -15.62 -6.12
CA ILE A 75 -15.64 -14.17 -6.11
C ILE A 75 -15.81 -13.63 -4.69
N ALA A 76 -14.88 -12.80 -4.28
CA ALA A 76 -14.94 -12.08 -3.02
C ALA A 76 -14.54 -10.62 -3.17
N PHE A 77 -14.89 -9.82 -2.18
CA PHE A 77 -14.46 -8.45 -2.02
C PHE A 77 -13.65 -8.33 -0.73
N GLU A 78 -12.50 -7.66 -0.81
CA GLU A 78 -11.67 -7.36 0.34
C GLU A 78 -11.56 -5.85 0.55
N SER A 79 -11.63 -5.46 1.82
CA SER A 79 -11.32 -4.12 2.29
C SER A 79 -10.62 -4.19 3.64
N GLY A 80 -10.25 -3.05 4.20
CA GLY A 80 -9.58 -3.01 5.49
C GLY A 80 -8.90 -1.68 5.73
N ILE A 81 -8.01 -1.68 6.71
CA ILE A 81 -7.15 -0.54 6.99
C ILE A 81 -5.74 -1.03 7.31
N ASN A 82 -4.76 -0.48 6.61
CA ASN A 82 -3.34 -0.79 6.76
C ASN A 82 -2.56 0.44 7.23
N TYR A 83 -1.73 0.27 8.22
CA TYR A 83 -0.62 1.18 8.50
C TYR A 83 0.53 0.84 7.57
N VAL A 84 1.05 1.82 6.85
CA VAL A 84 2.14 1.63 5.87
C VAL A 84 3.29 2.55 6.22
N LYS A 85 4.47 1.97 6.42
CA LYS A 85 5.72 2.68 6.72
C LYS A 85 6.73 2.40 5.61
N ARG A 86 7.03 3.41 4.80
CA ARG A 86 8.06 3.38 3.75
C ARG A 86 9.32 4.05 4.25
N LYS A 87 10.47 3.41 4.15
CA LYS A 87 11.77 3.97 4.53
C LYS A 87 12.56 4.30 3.26
N TYR A 88 13.04 5.53 3.18
CA TYR A 88 13.89 6.01 2.09
C TYR A 88 15.30 6.29 2.62
N SER A 89 16.30 6.06 1.77
CA SER A 89 17.69 6.46 1.97
C SER A 89 17.99 7.60 0.99
N LEU A 90 18.60 8.65 1.50
CA LEU A 90 19.17 9.73 0.71
C LEU A 90 20.69 9.61 0.77
N SER A 91 21.36 9.67 -0.37
CA SER A 91 22.80 9.76 -0.49
C SER A 91 23.17 11.00 -1.33
N ILE A 92 24.15 11.76 -0.88
CA ILE A 92 24.67 12.96 -1.54
C ILE A 92 26.17 12.78 -1.71
N SER A 93 26.67 12.97 -2.94
CA SER A 93 28.08 12.84 -3.26
C SER A 93 28.57 14.11 -3.99
N ASP A 94 29.63 14.75 -3.47
CA ASP A 94 30.27 15.94 -4.02
C ASP A 94 31.79 15.81 -3.94
N GLY A 95 32.41 15.31 -5.03
CA GLY A 95 33.82 15.00 -5.04
C GLY A 95 34.22 14.00 -3.96
N ASP A 96 35.02 14.45 -3.00
CA ASP A 96 35.50 13.60 -1.89
C ASP A 96 34.49 13.48 -0.72
N PHE A 97 33.35 14.16 -0.80
CA PHE A 97 32.32 14.12 0.24
C PHE A 97 31.21 13.16 -0.09
N THR A 98 30.81 12.36 0.91
CA THR A 98 29.59 11.54 0.83
C THR A 98 28.79 11.71 2.12
N GLY A 99 27.57 12.24 1.99
CA GLY A 99 26.57 12.35 3.06
C GLY A 99 25.46 11.32 2.87
N ASN A 100 25.03 10.68 3.96
CA ASN A 100 23.94 9.72 3.95
C ASN A 100 22.91 10.06 5.01
N SER A 101 21.63 9.94 4.65
CA SER A 101 20.51 10.11 5.57
C SER A 101 19.39 9.13 5.28
N SER A 102 18.43 9.08 6.16
CA SER A 102 17.21 8.29 5.93
C SER A 102 15.99 8.97 6.52
N PHE A 103 14.88 8.89 5.81
CA PHE A 103 13.60 9.39 6.27
C PHE A 103 12.49 8.35 6.07
N ARG A 104 11.35 8.57 6.70
CA ARG A 104 10.24 7.62 6.72
C ARG A 104 8.95 8.32 6.34
N ILE A 105 8.20 7.71 5.43
CA ILE A 105 6.85 8.13 5.06
C ILE A 105 5.87 7.16 5.69
N ILE A 106 4.93 7.70 6.44
CA ILE A 106 3.84 6.94 7.08
C ILE A 106 2.53 7.31 6.40
N SER A 107 1.75 6.29 6.05
CA SER A 107 0.39 6.45 5.53
C SER A 107 -0.55 5.39 6.10
N TYR A 108 -1.85 5.67 6.01
CA TYR A 108 -2.90 4.67 6.18
C TYR A 108 -3.49 4.36 4.82
N GLU A 109 -3.69 3.09 4.52
CA GLU A 109 -4.20 2.59 3.25
C GLU A 109 -5.53 1.91 3.45
N ILE A 110 -6.52 2.26 2.65
CA ILE A 110 -7.84 1.62 2.61
C ILE A 110 -7.99 0.98 1.23
N PRO A 111 -7.86 -0.36 1.10
CA PRO A 111 -8.05 -1.06 -0.14
C PRO A 111 -9.52 -1.36 -0.42
N ALA A 112 -9.88 -1.47 -1.71
CA ALA A 112 -11.17 -1.98 -2.18
C ALA A 112 -10.90 -2.96 -3.33
N MET A 113 -10.70 -4.24 -2.99
CA MET A 113 -10.16 -5.26 -3.89
C MET A 113 -11.23 -6.25 -4.31
N LEU A 114 -11.40 -6.47 -5.60
CA LEU A 114 -12.15 -7.61 -6.12
C LEU A 114 -11.21 -8.80 -6.25
N MET A 115 -11.63 -9.95 -5.75
CA MET A 115 -10.83 -11.17 -5.69
C MET A 115 -11.51 -12.31 -6.41
N ILE A 116 -10.70 -13.09 -7.12
CA ILE A 116 -11.12 -14.32 -7.81
C ILE A 116 -10.30 -15.48 -7.28
N TYR A 117 -10.97 -16.62 -7.00
CA TYR A 117 -10.37 -17.85 -6.50
C TYR A 117 -10.34 -18.96 -7.55
N SER A 118 -9.37 -19.84 -7.41
CA SER A 118 -9.34 -21.16 -8.04
C SER A 118 -8.94 -22.19 -7.00
N GLN A 119 -9.72 -23.24 -6.85
CA GLN A 119 -9.40 -24.35 -5.94
C GLN A 119 -8.41 -25.30 -6.62
N LEU A 120 -7.27 -25.58 -5.95
CA LEU A 120 -6.26 -26.53 -6.42
C LEU A 120 -6.33 -27.88 -5.71
N GLY A 121 -6.98 -27.94 -4.56
CA GLY A 121 -7.11 -29.13 -3.74
C GLY A 121 -8.16 -28.93 -2.66
N GLU A 122 -8.37 -29.91 -1.78
CA GLU A 122 -9.42 -29.85 -0.77
C GLU A 122 -9.32 -28.61 0.16
N LYS A 123 -8.09 -28.17 0.48
CA LYS A 123 -7.83 -27.08 1.43
C LYS A 123 -6.96 -25.96 0.83
N ILE A 124 -6.49 -26.11 -0.41
CA ILE A 124 -5.59 -25.16 -1.06
C ILE A 124 -6.32 -24.40 -2.16
N TYR A 125 -6.24 -23.08 -2.08
CA TYR A 125 -6.82 -22.16 -3.07
C TYR A 125 -5.73 -21.19 -3.55
N ILE A 126 -5.70 -20.91 -4.83
CA ILE A 126 -4.99 -19.75 -5.37
C ILE A 126 -6.00 -18.63 -5.61
N ASN A 127 -5.54 -17.41 -5.46
CA ASN A 127 -6.37 -16.25 -5.76
C ASN A 127 -5.56 -15.12 -6.37
N GLY A 128 -6.25 -14.29 -7.11
CA GLY A 128 -5.77 -13.01 -7.59
C GLY A 128 -6.78 -11.93 -7.25
N SER A 129 -6.31 -10.76 -6.85
CA SER A 129 -7.17 -9.62 -6.61
C SER A 129 -6.59 -8.34 -7.19
N MET A 130 -7.50 -7.43 -7.57
CA MET A 130 -7.14 -6.11 -8.05
C MET A 130 -8.21 -5.09 -7.65
N GLY A 131 -7.79 -3.87 -7.43
CA GLY A 131 -8.73 -2.79 -7.12
C GLY A 131 -8.06 -1.48 -6.75
N PRO A 132 -8.85 -0.42 -6.59
CA PRO A 132 -8.37 0.85 -6.10
C PRO A 132 -8.00 0.79 -4.61
N THR A 133 -7.06 1.64 -4.22
CA THR A 133 -6.70 1.92 -2.83
C THR A 133 -6.70 3.40 -2.59
N LEU A 134 -6.95 3.81 -1.37
CA LEU A 134 -6.87 5.20 -0.93
C LEU A 134 -5.82 5.30 0.18
N ASP A 135 -4.72 5.99 -0.12
CA ASP A 135 -3.66 6.28 0.84
C ASP A 135 -3.94 7.64 1.51
N MET A 136 -3.83 7.70 2.83
CA MET A 136 -3.93 8.93 3.61
C MET A 136 -2.57 9.25 4.24
N PHE A 137 -2.01 10.42 3.93
CA PHE A 137 -0.73 10.91 4.43
C PHE A 137 -0.94 11.97 5.50
N ALA A 138 -0.41 11.74 6.70
CA ALA A 138 -0.70 12.59 7.87
C ALA A 138 0.05 13.92 7.86
N SER A 139 1.33 13.94 7.47
CA SER A 139 2.20 15.13 7.61
C SER A 139 3.26 15.22 6.54
N ASP A 140 3.80 16.42 6.37
CA ASP A 140 5.08 16.64 5.71
C ASP A 140 6.22 16.09 6.56
N ILE A 141 7.38 15.85 5.96
CA ILE A 141 8.53 15.21 6.60
C ILE A 141 9.75 16.09 6.42
N GLN A 142 10.48 16.29 7.49
CA GLN A 142 11.73 17.03 7.48
C GLN A 142 12.83 16.20 8.12
N THR A 143 14.01 16.24 7.51
CA THR A 143 15.26 15.70 8.06
C THR A 143 16.37 16.68 7.72
N SER A 144 17.17 17.04 8.69
CA SER A 144 18.33 17.94 8.52
C SER A 144 19.57 17.34 9.14
N ASP A 145 20.69 17.66 8.52
CA ASP A 145 22.04 17.36 8.97
C ASP A 145 22.88 18.64 8.82
N TYR A 146 24.13 18.61 9.24
CA TYR A 146 24.99 19.78 9.18
C TYR A 146 25.22 20.33 7.75
N TYR A 147 25.30 19.43 6.76
CA TYR A 147 25.59 19.79 5.37
C TYR A 147 24.36 19.77 4.46
N PHE A 148 23.21 19.29 4.91
CA PHE A 148 22.01 19.25 4.07
C PHE A 148 20.72 19.33 4.89
N ASN A 149 19.69 19.82 4.21
CA ASN A 149 18.33 19.84 4.69
C ASN A 149 17.42 19.16 3.66
N GLN A 150 16.56 18.24 4.10
CA GLN A 150 15.59 17.58 3.26
C GLN A 150 14.20 17.81 3.82
N VAL A 151 13.31 18.33 2.98
CA VAL A 151 11.89 18.49 3.29
C VAL A 151 11.07 17.80 2.21
N SER A 152 10.20 16.89 2.62
CA SER A 152 9.25 16.24 1.71
C SER A 152 7.86 16.79 1.97
N PHE A 153 7.32 17.47 0.97
CA PHE A 153 5.95 18.00 0.97
C PHE A 153 5.01 16.98 0.37
N ARG A 154 3.96 16.60 1.09
CA ARG A 154 2.91 15.74 0.54
C ARG A 154 2.13 16.48 -0.54
N ARG A 155 1.91 15.83 -1.68
CA ARG A 155 1.11 16.45 -2.74
C ARG A 155 -0.36 16.54 -2.40
N LYS A 156 -0.89 15.51 -1.72
CA LYS A 156 -2.29 15.44 -1.28
C LYS A 156 -2.38 14.67 0.03
N ILE A 157 -3.41 14.99 0.83
CA ILE A 157 -3.73 14.24 2.04
C ILE A 157 -4.25 12.84 1.66
N PHE A 158 -5.17 12.77 0.69
CA PHE A 158 -5.72 11.54 0.15
C PHE A 158 -5.19 11.30 -1.26
N GLN A 159 -4.52 10.18 -1.45
CA GLN A 159 -3.90 9.80 -2.70
C GLN A 159 -4.50 8.49 -3.20
N PRO A 160 -5.23 8.50 -4.34
CA PRO A 160 -5.71 7.28 -4.94
C PRO A 160 -4.56 6.49 -5.59
N ALA A 161 -4.65 5.18 -5.49
CA ALA A 161 -3.71 4.24 -6.09
C ALA A 161 -4.45 3.02 -6.64
N ILE A 162 -3.73 2.18 -7.36
CA ILE A 162 -4.20 0.85 -7.75
C ILE A 162 -3.32 -0.21 -7.08
N ALA A 163 -3.95 -1.29 -6.64
CA ALA A 163 -3.23 -2.44 -6.11
C ALA A 163 -3.63 -3.72 -6.84
N ALA A 164 -2.68 -4.63 -6.95
CA ALA A 164 -2.89 -6.00 -7.42
C ALA A 164 -2.20 -6.96 -6.46
N ASN A 165 -2.79 -8.14 -6.28
CA ASN A 165 -2.29 -9.16 -5.38
C ASN A 165 -2.50 -10.54 -6.01
N VAL A 166 -1.56 -11.45 -5.73
CA VAL A 166 -1.66 -12.86 -6.08
C VAL A 166 -1.10 -13.71 -4.94
N GLY A 167 -1.73 -14.85 -4.66
CA GLY A 167 -1.24 -15.75 -3.63
C GLY A 167 -2.06 -17.02 -3.46
N CYS A 168 -1.69 -17.74 -2.40
CA CYS A 168 -2.29 -19.02 -2.04
C CYS A 168 -2.88 -18.96 -0.64
N GLU A 169 -4.00 -19.66 -0.46
CA GLU A 169 -4.66 -19.86 0.82
C GLU A 169 -4.66 -21.32 1.22
N TYR A 170 -4.43 -21.54 2.50
CA TYR A 170 -4.70 -22.80 3.16
C TYR A 170 -5.88 -22.62 4.11
N ARG A 171 -7.02 -23.23 3.78
CA ARG A 171 -8.26 -23.14 4.55
C ARG A 171 -8.39 -24.34 5.47
N THR A 172 -8.49 -24.08 6.76
CA THR A 172 -8.74 -25.13 7.75
C THR A 172 -10.23 -25.12 8.14
N GLU A 173 -10.72 -26.21 8.64
CA GLU A 173 -12.14 -26.34 9.04
C GLU A 173 -12.47 -25.52 10.29
N ASN A 174 -11.57 -25.52 11.29
CA ASN A 174 -11.82 -24.94 12.61
C ASN A 174 -10.82 -23.85 13.02
N SER A 175 -9.66 -23.74 12.33
CA SER A 175 -8.56 -22.86 12.75
C SER A 175 -8.39 -21.64 11.85
N GLY A 176 -9.38 -21.33 11.00
CA GLY A 176 -9.32 -20.18 10.09
C GLY A 176 -8.53 -20.44 8.82
N THR A 177 -8.10 -19.36 8.15
CA THR A 177 -7.42 -19.41 6.86
C THR A 177 -6.08 -18.68 6.94
N ILE A 178 -5.02 -19.35 6.48
CA ILE A 178 -3.69 -18.77 6.33
C ILE A 178 -3.50 -18.42 4.85
N TYR A 179 -3.00 -17.23 4.58
CA TYR A 179 -2.71 -16.76 3.23
C TYR A 179 -1.26 -16.32 3.12
N LEU A 180 -0.62 -16.70 2.02
CA LEU A 180 0.70 -16.24 1.61
C LEU A 180 0.63 -15.75 0.16
N GLY A 181 1.14 -14.55 -0.11
CA GLY A 181 1.12 -13.97 -1.45
C GLY A 181 2.05 -12.79 -1.62
N ALA A 182 1.88 -12.09 -2.72
CA ALA A 182 2.58 -10.85 -3.03
C ALA A 182 1.60 -9.80 -3.53
N SER A 183 1.84 -8.54 -3.16
CA SER A 183 1.07 -7.39 -3.64
C SER A 183 1.98 -6.35 -4.25
N TYR A 184 1.46 -5.69 -5.28
CA TYR A 184 2.05 -4.49 -5.84
C TYR A 184 1.06 -3.34 -5.73
N GLN A 185 1.52 -2.19 -5.25
CA GLN A 185 0.74 -0.96 -5.19
C GLN A 185 1.42 0.15 -5.97
N ARG A 186 0.61 0.89 -6.74
CA ARG A 186 1.05 2.02 -7.54
C ARG A 186 0.10 3.21 -7.40
N PRO A 187 0.52 4.31 -6.76
CA PRO A 187 -0.20 5.57 -6.77
C PRO A 187 -0.34 6.13 -8.20
N PHE A 188 -1.46 6.79 -8.50
CA PHE A 188 -1.69 7.39 -9.82
C PHE A 188 -0.83 8.64 -10.08
N SER A 189 -0.29 9.25 -9.04
CA SER A 189 0.68 10.35 -9.13
C SER A 189 1.70 10.26 -7.99
N PRO A 190 2.85 10.94 -8.09
CA PRO A 190 3.81 11.00 -7.00
C PRO A 190 3.15 11.45 -5.69
N ILE A 191 3.55 10.81 -4.59
CA ILE A 191 2.96 11.02 -3.27
C ILE A 191 3.55 12.24 -2.56
N TYR A 192 4.85 12.48 -2.74
CA TYR A 192 5.60 13.59 -2.16
C TYR A 192 6.52 14.22 -3.18
N ASP A 193 6.82 15.50 -2.98
CA ASP A 193 7.95 16.21 -3.59
C ASP A 193 9.03 16.38 -2.51
N SER A 194 10.17 15.70 -2.66
CA SER A 194 11.29 15.78 -1.74
C SER A 194 12.27 16.85 -2.22
N VAL A 195 12.33 17.96 -1.50
CA VAL A 195 13.27 19.04 -1.73
C VAL A 195 14.50 18.81 -0.85
N ILE A 196 15.67 18.78 -1.47
CA ILE A 196 16.95 18.53 -0.82
C ILE A 196 17.84 19.73 -1.09
N GLY A 197 18.23 20.44 -0.02
CA GLY A 197 19.21 21.50 -0.04
C GLY A 197 20.56 21.01 0.50
N TYR A 198 21.63 21.17 -0.23
CA TYR A 198 22.99 20.82 0.14
C TYR A 198 23.84 22.06 0.30
N PHE A 199 24.61 22.17 1.39
CA PHE A 199 25.41 23.34 1.75
C PHE A 199 26.80 22.91 2.15
N ARG A 200 27.82 23.21 1.34
CA ARG A 200 29.22 22.94 1.68
C ARG A 200 30.15 23.86 0.85
N ASN A 201 31.22 24.34 1.49
CA ASN A 201 32.27 25.14 0.83
C ASN A 201 31.72 26.32 0.00
N ASN A 202 30.85 27.17 0.58
CA ASN A 202 30.14 28.25 -0.10
C ASN A 202 29.28 27.82 -1.32
N LYS A 203 28.99 26.53 -1.45
CA LYS A 203 28.17 25.95 -2.49
C LYS A 203 26.79 25.64 -1.92
N GLU A 204 25.77 26.14 -2.55
CA GLU A 204 24.38 25.83 -2.27
C GLU A 204 23.73 25.19 -3.49
N VAL A 205 23.24 23.96 -3.34
CA VAL A 205 22.55 23.22 -4.41
C VAL A 205 21.23 22.72 -3.91
N VAL A 206 20.14 23.07 -4.60
CA VAL A 206 18.80 22.62 -4.27
C VAL A 206 18.23 21.79 -5.41
N VAL A 207 17.73 20.60 -5.09
CA VAL A 207 17.07 19.70 -6.03
C VAL A 207 15.70 19.27 -5.50
N SER A 208 14.77 18.93 -6.40
CA SER A 208 13.46 18.41 -6.04
C SER A 208 13.21 17.09 -6.73
N ASN A 209 12.87 16.06 -5.96
CA ASN A 209 12.67 14.69 -6.41
C ASN A 209 11.24 14.24 -6.11
N PRO A 210 10.42 13.96 -7.15
CA PRO A 210 9.09 13.40 -6.94
C PRO A 210 9.18 11.94 -6.52
N LEU A 211 8.61 11.59 -5.36
CA LEU A 211 8.57 10.22 -4.84
C LEU A 211 7.32 9.52 -5.37
N SER A 212 7.48 8.43 -6.11
CA SER A 212 6.37 7.68 -6.72
C SER A 212 5.48 7.01 -5.69
N GLY A 213 6.05 6.54 -4.59
CA GLY A 213 5.36 5.81 -3.53
C GLY A 213 4.96 4.38 -3.88
N SER A 214 5.30 3.89 -5.08
CA SER A 214 5.04 2.50 -5.48
C SER A 214 5.86 1.53 -4.65
N TYR A 215 5.32 0.35 -4.36
CA TYR A 215 6.03 -0.68 -3.60
C TYR A 215 5.49 -2.09 -3.87
N LEU A 216 6.34 -3.08 -3.59
CA LEU A 216 6.04 -4.51 -3.60
C LEU A 216 6.04 -5.04 -2.16
N THR A 217 5.15 -5.98 -1.84
CA THR A 217 5.12 -6.68 -0.56
C THR A 217 5.06 -8.19 -0.73
N ILE A 218 5.54 -8.91 0.29
CA ILE A 218 5.13 -10.28 0.55
C ILE A 218 4.07 -10.21 1.63
N ASP A 219 2.93 -10.86 1.40
CA ASP A 219 1.76 -10.76 2.24
C ASP A 219 1.58 -12.03 3.05
N LEU A 220 1.59 -11.91 4.37
CA LEU A 220 1.12 -12.95 5.29
C LEU A 220 -0.18 -12.48 5.93
N ARG A 221 -1.27 -13.25 5.74
CA ARG A 221 -2.59 -12.93 6.29
C ARG A 221 -3.14 -14.11 7.05
N TYR A 222 -3.88 -13.81 8.10
CA TYR A 222 -4.63 -14.81 8.86
C TYR A 222 -6.06 -14.33 9.02
N PHE A 223 -7.00 -15.13 8.54
CA PHE A 223 -8.45 -14.90 8.71
C PHE A 223 -8.97 -15.77 9.83
N PHE A 224 -9.68 -15.17 10.77
CA PHE A 224 -10.27 -15.87 11.90
C PHE A 224 -11.35 -16.84 11.44
N PRO A 225 -11.53 -17.96 12.15
CA PRO A 225 -12.59 -18.91 11.86
C PRO A 225 -13.96 -18.26 12.10
N VAL A 226 -14.92 -18.56 11.22
CA VAL A 226 -16.31 -18.12 11.42
C VAL A 226 -17.03 -19.15 12.26
N VAL A 227 -17.43 -18.76 13.46
CA VAL A 227 -18.28 -19.59 14.34
C VAL A 227 -19.68 -19.61 13.74
N LYS A 228 -20.09 -20.74 13.18
CA LYS A 228 -21.49 -20.97 12.80
C LYS A 228 -22.29 -21.19 14.08
N THR A 229 -22.93 -20.16 14.62
CA THR A 229 -23.90 -20.32 15.68
C THR A 229 -25.11 -21.10 15.11
N LYS A 230 -25.30 -22.34 15.52
CA LYS A 230 -26.56 -23.03 15.29
C LYS A 230 -27.62 -22.28 16.11
N ILE A 231 -28.45 -21.47 15.47
CA ILE A 231 -29.69 -21.01 16.10
C ILE A 231 -30.58 -22.26 16.17
N THR A 232 -30.64 -22.87 17.34
CA THR A 232 -31.68 -23.86 17.67
C THR A 232 -32.94 -23.03 17.79
N ALA A 233 -33.82 -23.11 16.82
CA ALA A 233 -35.16 -22.60 16.95
C ALA A 233 -35.89 -23.57 17.91
N ASP A 234 -36.14 -23.12 19.13
CA ASP A 234 -37.10 -23.72 20.04
C ASP A 234 -38.52 -23.37 19.61
#